data_6be07e0493c5e92df543a5c24bbf4564
#
_entry.id   6be07e0493c5e92df543a5c24bbf4564
#
_cell.length_a   1.000
_cell.length_b   1.000
_cell.length_c   1.000
_cell.angle_alpha   90.00
_cell.angle_beta   90.00
_cell.angle_gamma   90.00
#
_symmetry.space_group_name_H-M   'P 1'
#
loop_
_entity.id
_entity.type
_entity.pdbx_description
1 polymer ?
#
loop_
_entity_poly.entity_id
_entity_poly.type
_entity_poly.pdbx_seq_one_letter_code
_entity_poly.pdbx_strand_id
1 'polypeptide(L)'
;LALETTKLVQLQRQTRTKAAQAQAKKLEERQAAQDAGQPAPGLSKAPVSELAASQTENVRKMLLAFSRDLRVVMLRLASRLQTLRYFAACKGEPGEALASESLHVFAPLANRLGIWQIKWEMEDLAFRFLEPQTYKEVARLLDEKRAEREAHVEQVREQLQSALRAQGIEAVVQGRPKHIYSIVKKMRGKSLDFEQVFDIRALRVVVPETADCYAVLAHVHAQFAPVPEEFDDYIAK
;
A
#
# COMPACT_ATOMS: atom_id res chain seq x y z
N LEU A 1 -8.28 -16.44 -22.68
CA LEU A 1 -7.58 -16.16 -21.41
C LEU A 1 -6.06 -16.29 -21.59
N ALA A 2 -5.51 -17.44 -22.02
CA ALA A 2 -4.08 -17.63 -22.21
C ALA A 2 -3.48 -16.63 -23.22
N LEU A 3 -4.14 -16.39 -24.34
CA LEU A 3 -3.70 -15.46 -25.36
C LEU A 3 -3.66 -14.00 -24.87
N GLU A 4 -4.61 -13.60 -24.05
CA GLU A 4 -4.69 -12.25 -23.48
C GLU A 4 -3.65 -12.03 -22.37
N THR A 5 -3.40 -13.06 -21.53
CA THR A 5 -2.31 -13.00 -20.56
C THR A 5 -0.96 -12.91 -21.25
N THR A 6 -0.75 -13.63 -22.36
CA THR A 6 0.50 -13.57 -23.14
C THR A 6 0.71 -12.19 -23.77
N LYS A 7 -0.32 -11.59 -24.34
CA LYS A 7 -0.26 -10.20 -24.88
C LYS A 7 0.10 -9.19 -23.81
N LEU A 8 -0.46 -9.32 -22.60
CA LEU A 8 -0.13 -8.46 -21.48
C LEU A 8 1.31 -8.61 -21.00
N VAL A 9 1.82 -9.84 -20.94
CA VAL A 9 3.23 -10.09 -20.62
C VAL A 9 4.15 -9.46 -21.67
N GLN A 10 3.79 -9.55 -22.96
CA GLN A 10 4.56 -8.92 -24.03
C GLN A 10 4.54 -7.39 -23.93
N LEU A 11 3.38 -6.77 -23.67
CA LEU A 11 3.27 -5.33 -23.44
C LEU A 11 4.09 -4.86 -22.22
N GLN A 12 4.08 -5.61 -21.14
CA GLN A 12 4.90 -5.31 -19.97
C GLN A 12 6.41 -5.45 -20.25
N ARG A 13 6.82 -6.46 -21.02
CA ARG A 13 8.23 -6.60 -21.43
C ARG A 13 8.66 -5.42 -22.31
N GLN A 14 7.84 -5.01 -23.26
CA GLN A 14 8.14 -3.86 -24.14
C GLN A 14 8.24 -2.56 -23.37
N THR A 15 7.35 -2.30 -22.38
CA THR A 15 7.43 -1.10 -21.56
C THR A 15 8.67 -1.09 -20.65
N ARG A 16 9.06 -2.26 -20.10
CA ARG A 16 10.31 -2.40 -19.33
C ARG A 16 11.55 -2.16 -20.17
N THR A 17 11.58 -2.72 -21.38
CA THR A 17 12.72 -2.54 -22.29
C THR A 17 12.89 -1.07 -22.68
N LYS A 18 11.78 -0.36 -22.97
CA LYS A 18 11.79 1.07 -23.27
C LYS A 18 12.22 1.92 -22.07
N ALA A 19 11.75 1.59 -20.86
CA ALA A 19 12.15 2.28 -19.63
C ALA A 19 13.64 2.06 -19.32
N ALA A 20 14.14 0.83 -19.45
CA ALA A 20 15.55 0.50 -19.29
C ALA A 20 16.45 1.20 -20.31
N GLN A 21 16.04 1.26 -21.59
CA GLN A 21 16.74 2.00 -22.64
C GLN A 21 16.78 3.50 -22.38
N ALA A 22 15.67 4.07 -21.90
CA ALA A 22 15.62 5.49 -21.54
C ALA A 22 16.52 5.83 -20.33
N GLN A 23 16.61 4.91 -19.35
CA GLN A 23 17.53 5.06 -18.22
C GLN A 23 19.00 4.92 -18.65
N ALA A 24 19.32 3.93 -19.49
CA ALA A 24 20.65 3.75 -20.02
C ALA A 24 21.13 4.98 -20.80
N LYS A 25 20.26 5.50 -21.67
CA LYS A 25 20.55 6.73 -22.43
C LYS A 25 20.79 7.94 -21.52
N LYS A 26 19.99 8.12 -20.47
CA LYS A 26 20.21 9.19 -19.48
C LYS A 26 21.50 9.02 -18.67
N LEU A 27 21.93 7.77 -18.45
CA LEU A 27 23.20 7.48 -17.76
C LEU A 27 24.39 7.80 -18.66
N GLU A 28 24.33 7.42 -19.95
CA GLU A 28 25.33 7.75 -20.95
C GLU A 28 25.45 9.27 -21.16
N GLU A 29 24.32 10.00 -21.24
CA GLU A 29 24.30 11.45 -21.33
C GLU A 29 24.92 12.12 -20.09
N ARG A 30 24.71 11.56 -18.89
CA ARG A 30 25.34 12.03 -17.65
C ARG A 30 26.83 11.75 -17.61
N GLN A 31 27.28 10.58 -18.06
CA GLN A 31 28.70 10.25 -18.13
C GLN A 31 29.41 11.13 -19.15
N ALA A 32 28.82 11.33 -20.33
CA ALA A 32 29.36 12.22 -21.35
C ALA A 32 29.44 13.69 -20.89
N ALA A 33 28.49 14.15 -20.08
CA ALA A 33 28.52 15.51 -19.50
C ALA A 33 29.58 15.65 -18.39
N GLN A 34 29.85 14.60 -17.61
CA GLN A 34 30.93 14.58 -16.62
C GLN A 34 32.32 14.54 -17.30
N ASP A 35 32.49 13.79 -18.36
CA ASP A 35 33.74 13.74 -19.13
C ASP A 35 34.02 15.04 -19.86
N ALA A 36 32.99 15.83 -20.16
CA ALA A 36 33.11 17.17 -20.81
C ALA A 36 33.41 18.32 -19.83
N GLY A 37 33.63 18.05 -18.52
CA GLY A 37 34.03 19.07 -17.56
C GLY A 37 32.97 20.14 -17.26
N GLN A 38 31.71 19.92 -17.64
CA GLN A 38 30.61 20.84 -17.30
C GLN A 38 30.12 20.55 -15.86
N PRO A 39 29.85 21.59 -15.04
CA PRO A 39 29.27 21.38 -13.73
C PRO A 39 27.95 20.65 -13.88
N ALA A 40 27.81 19.54 -13.13
CA ALA A 40 26.57 18.77 -13.11
C ALA A 40 25.39 19.72 -12.90
N PRO A 41 24.35 19.65 -13.73
CA PRO A 41 23.15 20.45 -13.52
C PRO A 41 22.65 20.14 -12.12
N GLY A 42 22.55 21.20 -11.31
CA GLY A 42 22.17 21.10 -9.90
C GLY A 42 20.97 20.20 -9.73
N LEU A 43 20.82 19.59 -8.54
CA LEU A 43 19.69 18.77 -8.10
C LEU A 43 18.36 19.52 -8.33
N SER A 44 18.03 19.74 -9.56
CA SER A 44 16.68 20.05 -10.01
C SER A 44 15.88 18.79 -9.71
N LYS A 45 14.98 18.90 -8.74
CA LYS A 45 13.91 17.93 -8.49
C LYS A 45 13.40 17.48 -9.85
N ALA A 46 13.79 16.27 -10.28
CA ALA A 46 13.20 15.69 -11.49
C ALA A 46 11.68 15.79 -11.29
N PRO A 47 10.93 16.31 -12.26
CA PRO A 47 9.54 16.61 -12.04
C PRO A 47 8.82 15.30 -11.70
N VAL A 48 8.40 15.19 -10.44
CA VAL A 48 7.52 14.11 -9.92
C VAL A 48 6.30 13.96 -10.85
N SER A 49 5.97 15.01 -11.61
CA SER A 49 4.88 15.05 -12.58
C SER A 49 5.07 14.14 -13.81
N GLU A 50 6.28 14.00 -14.37
CA GLU A 50 6.48 13.17 -15.57
C GLU A 50 6.49 11.68 -15.26
N LEU A 51 7.08 11.29 -14.12
CA LEU A 51 6.99 9.89 -13.64
C LEU A 51 5.55 9.54 -13.26
N ALA A 52 4.83 10.43 -12.59
CA ALA A 52 3.43 10.25 -12.25
C ALA A 52 2.52 10.20 -13.49
N ALA A 53 2.76 11.04 -14.50
CA ALA A 53 2.02 11.03 -15.77
C ALA A 53 2.26 9.73 -16.56
N SER A 54 3.52 9.27 -16.65
CA SER A 54 3.86 7.99 -17.29
C SER A 54 3.25 6.79 -16.55
N GLN A 55 3.24 6.80 -15.22
CA GLN A 55 2.62 5.77 -14.40
C GLN A 55 1.09 5.76 -14.56
N THR A 56 0.46 6.94 -14.58
CA THR A 56 -0.99 7.09 -14.82
C THR A 56 -1.38 6.57 -16.19
N GLU A 57 -0.60 6.85 -17.22
CA GLU A 57 -0.86 6.37 -18.58
C GLU A 57 -0.65 4.84 -18.70
N ASN A 58 0.31 4.27 -18.02
CA ASN A 58 0.49 2.82 -17.96
C ASN A 58 -0.68 2.13 -17.22
N VAL A 59 -1.15 2.71 -16.12
CA VAL A 59 -2.36 2.23 -15.42
C VAL A 59 -3.59 2.35 -16.32
N ARG A 60 -3.73 3.44 -17.06
CA ARG A 60 -4.83 3.64 -18.01
C ARG A 60 -4.80 2.61 -19.14
N LYS A 61 -3.64 2.36 -19.75
CA LYS A 61 -3.49 1.34 -20.80
C LYS A 61 -3.76 -0.07 -20.27
N MET A 62 -3.30 -0.37 -19.05
CA MET A 62 -3.65 -1.61 -18.38
C MET A 62 -5.17 -1.72 -18.13
N LEU A 63 -5.80 -0.68 -17.61
CA LEU A 63 -7.25 -0.66 -17.37
C LEU A 63 -8.05 -0.85 -18.67
N LEU A 64 -7.63 -0.25 -19.77
CA LEU A 64 -8.23 -0.44 -21.09
C LEU A 64 -8.03 -1.87 -21.63
N ALA A 65 -6.86 -2.47 -21.42
CA ALA A 65 -6.59 -3.85 -21.75
C ALA A 65 -7.38 -4.84 -20.85
N PHE A 66 -7.67 -4.46 -19.61
CA PHE A 66 -8.40 -5.26 -18.63
C PHE A 66 -9.93 -5.12 -18.75
N SER A 67 -10.43 -4.14 -19.48
CA SER A 67 -11.87 -3.86 -19.58
C SER A 67 -12.68 -5.03 -20.18
N ARG A 68 -12.02 -6.01 -20.76
CA ARG A 68 -12.65 -7.17 -21.41
C ARG A 68 -12.85 -8.37 -20.48
N ASP A 69 -11.97 -8.60 -19.50
CA ASP A 69 -12.09 -9.77 -18.59
C ASP A 69 -11.39 -9.55 -17.24
N LEU A 70 -12.21 -9.35 -16.20
CA LEU A 70 -11.72 -9.16 -14.82
C LEU A 70 -10.89 -10.34 -14.30
N ARG A 71 -11.14 -11.56 -14.78
CA ARG A 71 -10.40 -12.77 -14.38
C ARG A 71 -8.92 -12.66 -14.74
N VAL A 72 -8.60 -12.02 -15.87
CA VAL A 72 -7.22 -11.77 -16.29
C VAL A 72 -6.51 -10.86 -15.29
N VAL A 73 -7.20 -9.82 -14.82
CA VAL A 73 -6.68 -8.91 -13.78
C VAL A 73 -6.39 -9.65 -12.49
N MET A 74 -7.35 -10.46 -12.03
CA MET A 74 -7.21 -11.25 -10.80
C MET A 74 -6.02 -12.20 -10.88
N LEU A 75 -5.86 -12.92 -11.98
CA LEU A 75 -4.72 -13.81 -12.21
C LEU A 75 -3.38 -13.04 -12.20
N ARG A 76 -3.36 -11.84 -12.78
CA ARG A 76 -2.14 -11.00 -12.79
C ARG A 76 -1.78 -10.47 -11.41
N LEU A 77 -2.77 -10.03 -10.63
CA LEU A 77 -2.57 -9.61 -9.25
C LEU A 77 -2.04 -10.78 -8.39
N ALA A 78 -2.67 -11.95 -8.48
CA ALA A 78 -2.27 -13.14 -7.76
C ALA A 78 -0.84 -13.59 -8.16
N SER A 79 -0.54 -13.63 -9.44
CA SER A 79 0.79 -14.00 -9.96
C SER A 79 1.86 -12.99 -9.50
N ARG A 80 1.55 -11.68 -9.51
CA ARG A 80 2.49 -10.65 -9.06
C ARG A 80 2.77 -10.78 -7.57
N LEU A 81 1.72 -10.96 -6.76
CA LEU A 81 1.86 -11.17 -5.32
C LEU A 81 2.68 -12.43 -5.02
N GLN A 82 2.41 -13.52 -5.71
CA GLN A 82 3.16 -14.76 -5.54
C GLN A 82 4.64 -14.61 -5.93
N THR A 83 4.95 -13.82 -6.95
CA THR A 83 6.33 -13.49 -7.32
C THR A 83 7.05 -12.73 -6.18
N LEU A 84 6.40 -11.72 -5.57
CA LEU A 84 6.98 -10.99 -4.45
C LEU A 84 7.17 -11.89 -3.22
N ARG A 85 6.20 -12.75 -2.92
CA ARG A 85 6.30 -13.75 -1.82
C ARG A 85 7.47 -14.70 -2.04
N TYR A 86 7.66 -15.19 -3.27
CA TYR A 86 8.77 -16.07 -3.62
C TYR A 86 10.12 -15.40 -3.33
N PHE A 87 10.35 -14.19 -3.83
CA PHE A 87 11.58 -13.44 -3.53
C PHE A 87 11.77 -13.17 -2.05
N ALA A 88 10.71 -12.86 -1.32
CA ALA A 88 10.77 -12.65 0.12
C ALA A 88 11.16 -13.93 0.89
N ALA A 89 10.68 -15.09 0.46
CA ALA A 89 10.98 -16.40 1.08
C ALA A 89 12.40 -16.87 0.74
N CYS A 90 12.83 -16.72 -0.51
CA CYS A 90 14.17 -17.15 -0.97
C CYS A 90 15.27 -16.14 -0.62
N LYS A 91 14.96 -15.04 0.09
CA LYS A 91 15.89 -13.92 0.35
C LYS A 91 16.54 -13.37 -0.93
N GLY A 92 15.84 -13.50 -2.06
CA GLY A 92 16.27 -12.98 -3.36
C GLY A 92 15.82 -11.54 -3.55
N GLU A 93 16.34 -10.89 -4.58
CA GLU A 93 15.98 -9.54 -4.97
C GLU A 93 15.16 -9.55 -6.26
N PRO A 94 13.93 -9.03 -6.26
CA PRO A 94 13.04 -9.05 -7.43
C PRO A 94 13.43 -8.01 -8.51
N GLY A 95 14.49 -7.28 -8.33
CA GLY A 95 14.84 -6.13 -9.15
C GLY A 95 13.91 -4.92 -8.89
N GLU A 96 14.50 -3.73 -8.91
CA GLU A 96 13.83 -2.46 -8.58
C GLU A 96 12.59 -2.20 -9.44
N ALA A 97 12.68 -2.45 -10.74
CA ALA A 97 11.56 -2.24 -11.67
C ALA A 97 10.33 -3.08 -11.33
N LEU A 98 10.50 -4.35 -10.89
CA LEU A 98 9.39 -5.21 -10.50
C LEU A 98 8.74 -4.73 -9.20
N ALA A 99 9.55 -4.36 -8.22
CA ALA A 99 9.06 -3.85 -6.94
C ALA A 99 8.34 -2.50 -7.12
N SER A 100 8.92 -1.57 -7.86
CA SER A 100 8.32 -0.27 -8.18
C SER A 100 6.99 -0.40 -8.93
N GLU A 101 6.93 -1.24 -9.96
CA GLU A 101 5.69 -1.52 -10.70
C GLU A 101 4.62 -2.14 -9.77
N SER A 102 5.02 -3.03 -8.86
CA SER A 102 4.10 -3.62 -7.88
C SER A 102 3.49 -2.59 -6.95
N LEU A 103 4.31 -1.66 -6.44
CA LEU A 103 3.88 -0.61 -5.52
C LEU A 103 3.02 0.46 -6.20
N HIS A 104 3.42 0.91 -7.40
CA HIS A 104 2.82 2.09 -8.03
C HIS A 104 1.74 1.77 -9.07
N VAL A 105 1.64 0.51 -9.53
CA VAL A 105 0.65 0.08 -10.52
C VAL A 105 -0.28 -1.00 -9.99
N PHE A 106 0.26 -2.13 -9.53
CA PHE A 106 -0.56 -3.28 -9.14
C PHE A 106 -1.29 -3.08 -7.80
N ALA A 107 -0.66 -2.50 -6.80
CA ALA A 107 -1.29 -2.24 -5.52
C ALA A 107 -2.44 -1.21 -5.63
N PRO A 108 -2.30 -0.06 -6.33
CA PRO A 108 -3.42 0.83 -6.63
C PRO A 108 -4.54 0.16 -7.42
N LEU A 109 -4.22 -0.75 -8.35
CA LEU A 109 -5.23 -1.51 -9.08
C LEU A 109 -6.02 -2.44 -8.17
N ALA A 110 -5.33 -3.19 -7.29
CA ALA A 110 -5.97 -4.01 -6.27
C ALA A 110 -6.87 -3.18 -5.34
N ASN A 111 -6.45 -1.97 -4.97
CA ASN A 111 -7.22 -1.02 -4.19
C ASN A 111 -8.55 -0.64 -4.88
N ARG A 112 -8.49 -0.30 -6.17
CA ARG A 112 -9.69 0.07 -6.95
C ARG A 112 -10.67 -1.08 -7.13
N LEU A 113 -10.17 -2.31 -7.13
CA LEU A 113 -11.00 -3.53 -7.19
C LEU A 113 -11.50 -3.97 -5.82
N GLY A 114 -11.20 -3.24 -4.75
CA GLY A 114 -11.62 -3.57 -3.39
C GLY A 114 -10.89 -4.77 -2.77
N ILE A 115 -9.80 -5.25 -3.38
CA ILE A 115 -9.07 -6.43 -2.93
C ILE A 115 -7.95 -6.00 -1.95
N TRP A 116 -8.38 -5.58 -0.77
CA TRP A 116 -7.53 -4.96 0.24
C TRP A 116 -6.38 -5.86 0.71
N GLN A 117 -6.60 -7.15 0.87
CA GLN A 117 -5.57 -8.10 1.32
C GLN A 117 -4.40 -8.15 0.33
N ILE A 118 -4.70 -8.30 -0.96
CA ILE A 118 -3.67 -8.29 -2.02
C ILE A 118 -2.94 -6.95 -2.06
N LYS A 119 -3.68 -5.83 -1.95
CA LYS A 119 -3.11 -4.49 -1.94
C LYS A 119 -2.08 -4.34 -0.84
N TRP A 120 -2.47 -4.58 0.41
CA TRP A 120 -1.61 -4.32 1.56
C TRP A 120 -0.37 -5.19 1.57
N GLU A 121 -0.52 -6.48 1.29
CA GLU A 121 0.61 -7.40 1.25
C GLU A 121 1.57 -7.05 0.11
N MET A 122 1.04 -6.66 -1.04
CA MET A 122 1.85 -6.24 -2.18
C MET A 122 2.60 -4.94 -1.89
N GLU A 123 1.95 -3.97 -1.24
CA GLU A 123 2.58 -2.72 -0.79
C GLU A 123 3.74 -3.00 0.16
N ASP A 124 3.54 -3.81 1.21
CA ASP A 124 4.55 -4.12 2.20
C ASP A 124 5.74 -4.88 1.60
N LEU A 125 5.47 -5.91 0.78
CA LEU A 125 6.53 -6.68 0.14
C LEU A 125 7.33 -5.82 -0.86
N ALA A 126 6.66 -5.04 -1.70
CA ALA A 126 7.32 -4.16 -2.65
C ALA A 126 8.15 -3.08 -1.95
N PHE A 127 7.61 -2.46 -0.90
CA PHE A 127 8.32 -1.47 -0.10
C PHE A 127 9.55 -2.05 0.62
N ARG A 128 9.45 -3.26 1.15
CA ARG A 128 10.58 -3.98 1.75
C ARG A 128 11.76 -4.14 0.78
N PHE A 129 11.49 -4.32 -0.52
CA PHE A 129 12.53 -4.45 -1.54
C PHE A 129 13.07 -3.09 -2.01
N LEU A 130 12.21 -2.07 -2.08
CA LEU A 130 12.61 -0.74 -2.53
C LEU A 130 13.38 0.04 -1.47
N GLU A 131 12.93 -0.06 -0.22
CA GLU A 131 13.51 0.68 0.91
C GLU A 131 13.75 -0.24 2.12
N PRO A 132 14.69 -1.19 2.01
CA PRO A 132 14.89 -2.21 3.03
C PRO A 132 15.31 -1.65 4.39
N GLN A 133 16.01 -0.52 4.43
CA GLN A 133 16.44 0.09 5.68
C GLN A 133 15.27 0.73 6.42
N THR A 134 14.47 1.56 5.73
CA THR A 134 13.26 2.17 6.31
C THR A 134 12.26 1.11 6.75
N TYR A 135 12.09 0.05 5.97
CA TYR A 135 11.23 -1.07 6.33
C TYR A 135 11.69 -1.74 7.64
N LYS A 136 12.98 -2.05 7.76
CA LYS A 136 13.55 -2.68 8.96
C LYS A 136 13.44 -1.79 10.20
N GLU A 137 13.67 -0.49 10.04
CA GLU A 137 13.57 0.47 11.15
C GLU A 137 12.14 0.54 11.70
N VAL A 138 11.14 0.72 10.82
CA VAL A 138 9.74 0.75 11.25
C VAL A 138 9.30 -0.61 11.80
N ALA A 139 9.75 -1.72 11.22
CA ALA A 139 9.47 -3.06 11.74
C ALA A 139 10.02 -3.24 13.16
N ARG A 140 11.24 -2.77 13.43
CA ARG A 140 11.86 -2.80 14.76
C ARG A 140 11.06 -1.97 15.77
N LEU A 141 10.69 -0.75 15.42
CA LEU A 141 9.86 0.12 16.29
C LEU A 141 8.49 -0.50 16.59
N LEU A 142 7.92 -1.20 15.62
CA LEU A 142 6.67 -1.95 15.81
C LEU A 142 6.87 -3.15 16.73
N ASP A 143 7.99 -3.86 16.65
CA ASP A 143 8.28 -5.05 17.46
C ASP A 143 8.59 -4.66 18.91
N GLU A 144 9.36 -3.62 19.14
CA GLU A 144 9.71 -3.13 20.49
C GLU A 144 8.46 -2.79 21.34
N LYS A 145 7.41 -2.26 20.71
CA LYS A 145 6.16 -1.89 21.39
C LYS A 145 5.05 -2.95 21.20
N ARG A 146 5.39 -4.15 20.71
CA ARG A 146 4.39 -5.16 20.31
C ARG A 146 3.56 -5.68 21.48
N ALA A 147 4.21 -6.13 22.55
CA ALA A 147 3.53 -6.73 23.69
C ALA A 147 2.57 -5.74 24.38
N GLU A 148 3.03 -4.51 24.62
CA GLU A 148 2.21 -3.45 25.20
C GLU A 148 1.01 -3.09 24.30
N ARG A 149 1.27 -3.01 23.00
CA ARG A 149 0.24 -2.68 22.01
C ARG A 149 -0.82 -3.78 21.90
N GLU A 150 -0.41 -5.05 21.84
CA GLU A 150 -1.31 -6.19 21.74
C GLU A 150 -2.19 -6.30 22.99
N ALA A 151 -1.62 -6.15 24.18
CA ALA A 151 -2.37 -6.17 25.44
C ALA A 151 -3.43 -5.05 25.50
N HIS A 152 -3.05 -3.83 25.12
CA HIS A 152 -3.97 -2.70 25.11
C HIS A 152 -5.10 -2.88 24.08
N VAL A 153 -4.78 -3.28 22.85
CA VAL A 153 -5.76 -3.52 21.80
C VAL A 153 -6.74 -4.63 22.20
N GLU A 154 -6.22 -5.71 22.82
CA GLU A 154 -7.07 -6.81 23.28
C GLU A 154 -8.00 -6.38 24.41
N GLN A 155 -7.51 -5.61 25.38
CA GLN A 155 -8.34 -5.06 26.46
C GLN A 155 -9.49 -4.20 25.89
N VAL A 156 -9.18 -3.25 24.98
CA VAL A 156 -10.21 -2.39 24.38
C VAL A 156 -11.16 -3.21 23.50
N ARG A 157 -10.67 -4.22 22.79
CA ARG A 157 -11.48 -5.14 22.00
C ARG A 157 -12.53 -5.86 22.87
N GLU A 158 -12.10 -6.42 24.00
CA GLU A 158 -13.00 -7.13 24.92
C GLU A 158 -14.03 -6.21 25.55
N GLN A 159 -13.60 -5.03 25.98
CA GLN A 159 -14.50 -4.01 26.53
C GLN A 159 -15.58 -3.61 25.52
N LEU A 160 -15.17 -3.29 24.29
CA LEU A 160 -16.10 -2.90 23.23
C LEU A 160 -17.04 -4.03 22.83
N GLN A 161 -16.53 -5.25 22.68
CA GLN A 161 -17.34 -6.43 22.35
C GLN A 161 -18.41 -6.70 23.42
N SER A 162 -18.03 -6.59 24.70
CA SER A 162 -18.94 -6.80 25.83
C SER A 162 -20.01 -5.69 25.91
N ALA A 163 -19.61 -4.45 25.70
CA ALA A 163 -20.53 -3.30 25.72
C ALA A 163 -21.55 -3.36 24.58
N LEU A 164 -21.14 -3.72 23.36
CA LEU A 164 -22.04 -3.87 22.22
C LEU A 164 -23.06 -5.02 22.45
N ARG A 165 -22.59 -6.14 22.99
CA ARG A 165 -23.48 -7.25 23.38
C ARG A 165 -24.52 -6.83 24.41
N ALA A 166 -24.12 -6.05 25.42
CA ALA A 166 -25.04 -5.55 26.46
C ALA A 166 -26.14 -4.65 25.89
N GLN A 167 -25.87 -3.95 24.77
CA GLN A 167 -26.83 -3.13 24.04
C GLN A 167 -27.64 -3.91 22.98
N GLY A 168 -27.43 -5.22 22.86
CA GLY A 168 -28.11 -6.04 21.86
C GLY A 168 -27.60 -5.85 20.43
N ILE A 169 -26.43 -5.20 20.23
CA ILE A 169 -25.83 -5.00 18.93
C ILE A 169 -25.01 -6.23 18.57
N GLU A 170 -25.39 -6.92 17.51
CA GLU A 170 -24.63 -8.04 16.96
C GLU A 170 -23.42 -7.50 16.19
N ALA A 171 -22.24 -7.68 16.75
CA ALA A 171 -20.99 -7.18 16.17
C ALA A 171 -19.82 -8.13 16.40
N VAL A 172 -18.87 -8.13 15.47
CA VAL A 172 -17.58 -8.81 15.62
C VAL A 172 -16.47 -7.76 15.69
N VAL A 173 -15.84 -7.66 16.86
CA VAL A 173 -14.73 -6.73 17.09
C VAL A 173 -13.39 -7.44 16.90
N GLN A 174 -12.56 -6.93 16.02
CA GLN A 174 -11.27 -7.52 15.66
C GLN A 174 -10.15 -6.47 15.73
N GLY A 175 -8.97 -6.89 16.22
CA GLY A 175 -7.75 -6.09 16.07
C GLY A 175 -7.37 -6.00 14.60
N ARG A 176 -7.03 -4.81 14.13
CA ARG A 176 -6.56 -4.57 12.77
C ARG A 176 -5.08 -4.21 12.80
N PRO A 177 -4.18 -5.14 12.41
CA PRO A 177 -2.77 -4.81 12.28
C PRO A 177 -2.60 -3.78 11.15
N LYS A 178 -1.80 -2.74 11.40
CA LYS A 178 -1.48 -1.76 10.39
C LYS A 178 -0.19 -2.17 9.66
N HIS A 179 -0.25 -2.11 8.35
CA HIS A 179 0.85 -2.47 7.45
C HIS A 179 1.94 -1.40 7.47
N ILE A 180 3.21 -1.83 7.39
CA ILE A 180 4.40 -0.98 7.52
C ILE A 180 4.39 0.14 6.48
N TYR A 181 4.11 -0.18 5.23
CA TYR A 181 4.03 0.84 4.17
C TYR A 181 2.98 1.92 4.46
N SER A 182 1.82 1.53 5.00
CA SER A 182 0.76 2.48 5.36
C SER A 182 1.20 3.43 6.48
N ILE A 183 2.00 2.94 7.44
CA ILE A 183 2.60 3.77 8.50
C ILE A 183 3.57 4.77 7.89
N VAL A 184 4.55 4.29 7.10
CA VAL A 184 5.55 5.15 6.45
C VAL A 184 4.90 6.19 5.55
N LYS A 185 3.87 5.80 4.79
CA LYS A 185 3.11 6.73 3.95
C LYS A 185 2.45 7.85 4.76
N LYS A 186 1.86 7.52 5.93
CA LYS A 186 1.26 8.52 6.82
C LYS A 186 2.32 9.42 7.45
N MET A 187 3.43 8.85 7.95
CA MET A 187 4.56 9.62 8.48
C MET A 187 5.06 10.65 7.47
N ARG A 188 5.33 10.24 6.24
CA ARG A 188 5.82 11.13 5.17
C ARG A 188 4.77 12.16 4.72
N GLY A 189 3.51 11.74 4.59
CA GLY A 189 2.43 12.61 4.10
C GLY A 189 2.05 13.73 5.09
N LYS A 190 2.17 13.47 6.39
CA LYS A 190 1.86 14.44 7.46
C LYS A 190 3.11 14.95 8.20
N SER A 191 4.32 14.58 7.76
CA SER A 191 5.61 14.90 8.41
C SER A 191 5.61 14.52 9.91
N LEU A 192 5.13 13.32 10.23
CA LEU A 192 4.99 12.82 11.58
C LEU A 192 6.13 11.86 11.93
N ASP A 193 6.57 11.88 13.19
CA ASP A 193 7.41 10.82 13.75
C ASP A 193 6.56 9.57 14.04
N PHE A 194 7.23 8.41 14.17
CA PHE A 194 6.54 7.13 14.43
C PHE A 194 5.63 7.17 15.67
N GLU A 195 6.03 7.87 16.72
CA GLU A 195 5.24 7.98 17.96
C GLU A 195 3.99 8.84 17.83
N GLN A 196 3.93 9.70 16.82
CA GLN A 196 2.79 10.56 16.51
C GLN A 196 1.76 9.87 15.61
N VAL A 197 2.03 8.63 15.17
CA VAL A 197 1.07 7.85 14.37
C VAL A 197 0.15 7.07 15.30
N PHE A 198 -0.97 7.66 15.70
CA PHE A 198 -1.92 7.06 16.65
C PHE A 198 -2.64 5.83 16.11
N ASP A 199 -2.92 5.75 14.83
CA ASP A 199 -3.71 4.70 14.20
C ASP A 199 -2.93 3.38 13.93
N ILE A 200 -1.79 3.19 14.58
CA ILE A 200 -1.08 1.90 14.66
C ILE A 200 -1.90 0.89 15.49
N ARG A 201 -2.69 1.41 16.44
CA ARG A 201 -3.61 0.66 17.31
C ARG A 201 -5.01 0.83 16.75
N ALA A 202 -5.51 -0.13 15.98
CA ALA A 202 -6.80 -0.02 15.35
C ALA A 202 -7.67 -1.26 15.62
N LEU A 203 -8.95 -1.01 15.81
CA LEU A 203 -9.99 -2.03 15.85
C LEU A 203 -10.86 -1.92 14.60
N ARG A 204 -11.42 -3.04 14.19
CA ARG A 204 -12.47 -3.11 13.18
C ARG A 204 -13.70 -3.73 13.82
N VAL A 205 -14.83 -3.07 13.68
CA VAL A 205 -16.13 -3.61 14.08
C VAL A 205 -16.88 -3.97 12.79
N VAL A 206 -17.31 -5.21 12.71
CA VAL A 206 -18.13 -5.70 11.59
C VAL A 206 -19.53 -5.97 12.12
N VAL A 207 -20.52 -5.38 11.47
CA VAL A 207 -21.95 -5.48 11.84
C VAL A 207 -22.77 -5.91 10.62
N PRO A 208 -23.98 -6.49 10.81
CA PRO A 208 -24.83 -6.95 9.73
C PRO A 208 -25.43 -5.81 8.89
N GLU A 209 -25.88 -4.74 9.55
CA GLU A 209 -26.65 -3.67 8.92
C GLU A 209 -25.91 -2.32 8.98
N THR A 210 -26.20 -1.46 7.99
CA THR A 210 -25.64 -0.10 7.96
C THR A 210 -26.08 0.76 9.16
N ALA A 211 -27.30 0.56 9.63
CA ALA A 211 -27.82 1.25 10.82
C ALA A 211 -26.99 0.92 12.06
N ASP A 212 -26.54 -0.33 12.20
CA ASP A 212 -25.70 -0.77 13.32
C ASP A 212 -24.33 -0.10 13.31
N CYS A 213 -23.80 0.28 12.13
CA CYS A 213 -22.56 1.05 12.06
C CYS A 213 -22.67 2.38 12.83
N TYR A 214 -23.78 3.10 12.67
CA TYR A 214 -24.01 4.34 13.40
C TYR A 214 -24.30 4.12 14.88
N ALA A 215 -24.98 3.02 15.25
CA ALA A 215 -25.18 2.65 16.65
C ALA A 215 -23.84 2.36 17.35
N VAL A 216 -22.95 1.61 16.69
CA VAL A 216 -21.59 1.37 17.18
C VAL A 216 -20.79 2.68 17.27
N LEU A 217 -20.87 3.55 16.26
CA LEU A 217 -20.18 4.83 16.26
C LEU A 217 -20.64 5.72 17.44
N ALA A 218 -21.95 5.81 17.66
CA ALA A 218 -22.51 6.56 18.79
C ALA A 218 -22.00 6.04 20.13
N HIS A 219 -21.95 4.70 20.28
CA HIS A 219 -21.42 4.07 21.49
C HIS A 219 -19.93 4.38 21.69
N VAL A 220 -19.12 4.30 20.63
CA VAL A 220 -17.69 4.63 20.68
C VAL A 220 -17.47 6.10 21.05
N HIS A 221 -18.22 7.03 20.45
CA HIS A 221 -18.11 8.45 20.74
C HIS A 221 -18.58 8.82 22.16
N ALA A 222 -19.48 8.01 22.75
CA ALA A 222 -19.88 8.20 24.15
C ALA A 222 -18.76 7.80 25.15
N GLN A 223 -17.89 6.88 24.76
CA GLN A 223 -16.80 6.37 25.61
C GLN A 223 -15.45 7.04 25.33
N PHE A 224 -15.19 7.40 24.07
CA PHE A 224 -13.91 7.94 23.60
C PHE A 224 -14.13 9.26 22.86
N ALA A 225 -13.42 10.28 23.28
CA ALA A 225 -13.45 11.56 22.55
C ALA A 225 -12.80 11.38 21.16
N PRO A 226 -13.46 11.78 20.07
CA PRO A 226 -12.87 11.75 18.74
C PRO A 226 -11.67 12.70 18.64
N VAL A 227 -10.64 12.28 17.92
CA VAL A 227 -9.52 13.17 17.60
C VAL A 227 -9.99 14.13 16.51
N PRO A 228 -9.90 15.45 16.72
CA PRO A 228 -10.29 16.44 15.72
C PRO A 228 -9.54 16.18 14.39
N GLU A 229 -10.25 16.36 13.27
CA GLU A 229 -9.71 16.21 11.90
C GLU A 229 -9.24 14.79 11.48
N GLU A 230 -9.40 13.78 12.34
CA GLU A 230 -9.06 12.38 12.01
C GLU A 230 -10.31 11.49 11.82
N PHE A 231 -11.51 12.08 11.87
CA PHE A 231 -12.78 11.38 11.65
C PHE A 231 -13.23 11.51 10.19
N ASP A 232 -13.42 10.37 9.53
CA ASP A 232 -13.96 10.28 8.18
C ASP A 232 -15.22 9.40 8.17
N ASP A 233 -16.34 9.93 7.68
CA ASP A 233 -17.55 9.15 7.42
C ASP A 233 -17.56 8.68 5.96
N TYR A 234 -17.49 7.36 5.78
CA TYR A 234 -17.58 6.70 4.47
C TYR A 234 -18.94 5.99 4.25
N ILE A 235 -19.86 6.06 5.23
CA ILE A 235 -21.15 5.37 5.18
C ILE A 235 -22.18 6.23 4.45
N ALA A 236 -22.16 7.54 4.71
CA ALA A 236 -23.09 8.52 4.17
C ALA A 236 -22.76 9.07 2.78
N LYS A 237 -21.77 8.48 2.08
CA LYS A 237 -21.36 8.91 0.73
C LYS A 237 -21.99 8.10 -0.36
#